data_a3bb5583c7741aa5f26e8872809d80f1
#
_entry.id   a3bb5583c7741aa5f26e8872809d80f1
#
_cell.length_a   1.000
_cell.length_b   1.000
_cell.length_c   1.000
_cell.angle_alpha   90.00
_cell.angle_beta   90.00
_cell.angle_gamma   90.00
#
_symmetry.space_group_name_H-M   'P 1'
#
loop_
_entity.id
_entity.type
_entity.pdbx_description
1 polymer ?
#
loop_
_entity_poly.entity_id
_entity_poly.type
_entity_poly.pdbx_seq_one_letter_code
_entity_poly.pdbx_strand_id
1 'polypeptide(L)'
;MKMTGIPFGLSDWSTVERTEHKGTTGMAYWRTRQFGDLRVRMVEYTPGYQADHWCSKGHILLCLEGELCVELQDGRTFTMTPGVSYQVADNAEAHRS
;
A
#
# COMPACT_ATOMS: atom_id res chain seq x y z
N MET A 1 -0.24 8.07 18.87
CA MET A 1 0.70 8.27 17.77
C MET A 1 1.32 9.65 17.89
N LYS A 2 2.62 9.74 17.76
CA LYS A 2 3.30 11.04 17.78
C LYS A 2 3.71 11.40 16.36
N MET A 3 3.36 12.62 15.96
CA MET A 3 3.78 13.19 14.67
C MET A 3 4.56 14.46 14.96
N THR A 4 5.88 14.39 14.84
CA THR A 4 6.77 15.49 15.13
C THR A 4 7.60 15.86 13.91
N GLY A 5 7.98 17.15 13.80
CA GLY A 5 8.86 17.61 12.74
C GLY A 5 8.23 17.67 11.35
N ILE A 6 6.89 17.62 11.26
CA ILE A 6 6.18 17.70 9.98
C ILE A 6 5.46 19.03 9.92
N PRO A 7 5.92 19.99 9.09
CA PRO A 7 5.22 21.26 8.94
C PRO A 7 3.90 21.06 8.20
N PHE A 8 2.96 21.96 8.42
CA PHE A 8 1.71 21.95 7.65
C PHE A 8 2.03 22.13 6.15
N GLY A 9 1.34 21.38 5.33
CA GLY A 9 1.45 21.46 3.89
C GLY A 9 0.33 20.69 3.21
N LEU A 10 0.22 20.89 1.90
CA LEU A 10 -0.72 20.19 1.05
C LEU A 10 0.05 19.25 0.12
N SER A 11 -0.52 18.11 -0.17
CA SER A 11 0.02 17.18 -1.16
C SER A 11 -0.98 17.04 -2.29
N ASP A 12 -0.62 17.56 -3.45
CA ASP A 12 -1.39 17.31 -4.67
C ASP A 12 -0.82 16.04 -5.32
N TRP A 13 -1.48 14.92 -5.11
CA TRP A 13 -0.99 13.62 -5.55
C TRP A 13 -0.91 13.51 -7.07
N SER A 14 -1.66 14.32 -7.82
CA SER A 14 -1.56 14.34 -9.28
C SER A 14 -0.21 14.87 -9.77
N THR A 15 0.50 15.65 -8.94
CA THR A 15 1.81 16.20 -9.27
C THR A 15 2.98 15.36 -8.74
N VAL A 16 2.71 14.36 -7.94
CA VAL A 16 3.74 13.45 -7.41
C VAL A 16 4.15 12.47 -8.50
N GLU A 17 5.45 12.30 -8.70
CA GLU A 17 5.97 11.36 -9.69
C GLU A 17 5.40 9.94 -9.48
N ARG A 18 4.96 9.34 -10.57
CA ARG A 18 4.44 7.98 -10.57
C ARG A 18 5.53 7.01 -11.00
N THR A 19 5.82 6.00 -10.18
CA THR A 19 6.78 4.95 -10.50
C THR A 19 6.05 3.65 -10.82
N GLU A 20 6.63 2.83 -11.68
CA GLU A 20 6.07 1.55 -12.11
C GLU A 20 6.76 0.40 -11.38
N HIS A 21 5.97 -0.57 -10.91
CA HIS A 21 6.48 -1.73 -10.18
C HIS A 21 5.82 -2.99 -10.72
N LYS A 22 6.61 -3.80 -11.39
CA LYS A 22 6.12 -5.03 -11.99
C LYS A 22 5.90 -6.09 -10.92
N GLY A 23 4.74 -6.75 -10.95
CA GLY A 23 4.49 -7.91 -10.11
C GLY A 23 4.86 -9.21 -10.82
N THR A 24 4.57 -10.34 -10.19
CA THR A 24 4.60 -11.65 -10.85
C THR A 24 3.64 -11.63 -12.03
N THR A 25 2.48 -11.02 -11.82
CA THR A 25 1.51 -10.67 -12.87
C THR A 25 1.09 -9.24 -12.66
N GLY A 26 0.81 -8.51 -13.75
CA GLY A 26 0.33 -7.14 -13.69
C GLY A 26 1.36 -6.11 -13.27
N MET A 27 0.89 -4.92 -13.03
CA MET A 27 1.70 -3.74 -12.74
C MET A 27 1.08 -2.95 -11.59
N ALA A 28 1.93 -2.42 -10.71
CA ALA A 28 1.54 -1.44 -9.72
C ALA A 28 2.15 -0.08 -10.06
N TYR A 29 1.41 0.98 -9.81
CA TYR A 29 1.86 2.36 -10.01
C TYR A 29 1.83 3.07 -8.67
N TRP A 30 2.97 3.64 -8.27
CA TRP A 30 3.13 4.27 -6.96
C TRP A 30 3.36 5.76 -7.09
N ARG A 31 2.69 6.54 -6.25
CA ARG A 31 3.02 7.93 -5.95
C ARG A 31 3.34 7.98 -4.46
N THR A 32 4.55 8.39 -4.12
CA THR A 32 5.06 8.27 -2.75
C THR A 32 5.51 9.62 -2.22
N ARG A 33 5.12 9.93 -0.99
CA ARG A 33 5.67 11.06 -0.24
C ARG A 33 6.13 10.59 1.13
N GLN A 34 7.21 11.20 1.59
CA GLN A 34 7.78 10.90 2.90
C GLN A 34 7.67 12.13 3.81
N PHE A 35 7.20 11.91 5.03
CA PHE A 35 7.05 12.93 6.04
C PHE A 35 7.75 12.43 7.31
N GLY A 36 9.01 12.82 7.52
CA GLY A 36 9.81 12.24 8.61
C GLY A 36 9.93 10.73 8.43
N ASP A 37 9.50 9.97 9.44
CA ASP A 37 9.52 8.51 9.40
C ASP A 37 8.26 7.90 8.76
N LEU A 38 7.29 8.74 8.37
CA LEU A 38 6.06 8.27 7.73
C LEU A 38 6.21 8.28 6.22
N ARG A 39 5.80 7.19 5.60
CA ARG A 39 5.68 7.09 4.15
C ARG A 39 4.22 6.93 3.79
N VAL A 40 3.72 7.83 2.95
CA VAL A 40 2.35 7.78 2.45
C VAL A 40 2.41 7.50 0.95
N ARG A 41 1.57 6.59 0.49
CA ARG A 41 1.61 6.15 -0.90
C ARG A 41 0.21 6.01 -1.46
N MET A 42 0.01 6.57 -2.66
CA MET A 42 -1.16 6.28 -3.48
C MET A 42 -0.76 5.19 -4.47
N VAL A 43 -1.51 4.11 -4.50
CA VAL A 43 -1.18 2.94 -5.34
C VAL A 43 -2.34 2.60 -6.25
N GLU A 44 -2.02 2.34 -7.52
CA GLU A 44 -2.97 1.79 -8.49
C GLU A 44 -2.43 0.46 -8.98
N TYR A 45 -3.32 -0.52 -9.12
CA TYR A 45 -2.97 -1.84 -9.65
C TYR A 45 -3.72 -2.11 -10.93
N THR A 46 -3.04 -2.75 -11.89
CA THR A 46 -3.76 -3.33 -13.03
C THR A 46 -4.54 -4.58 -12.58
N PRO A 47 -5.62 -4.96 -13.27
CA PRO A 47 -6.34 -6.18 -12.94
C PRO A 47 -5.42 -7.40 -12.92
N GLY A 48 -5.58 -8.25 -11.90
CA GLY A 48 -4.77 -9.44 -11.76
C GLY A 48 -3.36 -9.22 -11.24
N TYR A 49 -3.05 -8.02 -10.74
CA TYR A 49 -1.74 -7.78 -10.12
C TYR A 49 -1.50 -8.72 -8.94
N GLN A 50 -0.29 -9.28 -8.88
CA GLN A 50 0.20 -10.04 -7.74
C GLN A 50 1.65 -9.64 -7.47
N ALA A 51 1.94 -9.23 -6.24
CA ALA A 51 3.29 -8.87 -5.85
C ALA A 51 4.23 -10.07 -5.97
N ASP A 52 5.47 -9.83 -6.35
CA ASP A 52 6.48 -10.85 -6.56
C ASP A 52 7.23 -11.25 -5.29
N HIS A 53 6.90 -10.63 -4.16
CA HIS A 53 7.52 -10.94 -2.87
C HIS A 53 6.54 -10.70 -1.72
N TRP A 54 6.85 -11.31 -0.57
CA TRP A 54 6.12 -11.09 0.66
C TRP A 54 6.64 -9.85 1.36
N CYS A 55 5.73 -9.01 1.85
CA CYS A 55 6.06 -7.80 2.60
C CYS A 55 5.94 -8.07 4.09
N SER A 56 6.96 -7.68 4.86
CA SER A 56 6.97 -7.80 6.32
C SER A 56 6.89 -6.45 7.03
N LYS A 57 6.79 -5.36 6.28
CA LYS A 57 6.71 -4.02 6.87
C LYS A 57 5.30 -3.71 7.30
N GLY A 58 5.20 -3.08 8.49
CA GLY A 58 3.93 -2.60 9.02
C GLY A 58 3.38 -1.43 8.23
N HIS A 59 2.07 -1.40 8.06
CA HIS A 59 1.38 -0.29 7.43
C HIS A 59 -0.12 -0.39 7.62
N ILE A 60 -0.80 0.66 7.22
CA ILE A 60 -2.25 0.69 7.12
C ILE A 60 -2.57 0.93 5.65
N LEU A 61 -3.45 0.12 5.07
CA LEU A 61 -3.88 0.26 3.68
C LEU A 61 -5.40 0.41 3.64
N LEU A 62 -5.85 1.44 2.94
CA LEU A 62 -7.27 1.71 2.71
C LEU A 62 -7.59 1.52 1.23
N CYS A 63 -8.55 0.66 0.94
CA CYS A 63 -9.06 0.50 -0.43
C CYS A 63 -10.00 1.65 -0.76
N LEU A 64 -9.73 2.39 -1.83
CA LEU A 64 -10.53 3.53 -2.27
C LEU A 64 -11.46 3.16 -3.43
N GLU A 65 -11.01 2.33 -4.35
CA GLU A 65 -11.76 1.94 -5.54
C GLU A 65 -11.46 0.49 -5.90
N GLY A 66 -12.41 -0.17 -6.53
CA GLY A 66 -12.25 -1.52 -7.03
C GLY A 66 -12.22 -2.57 -5.93
N GLU A 67 -11.51 -3.63 -6.19
CA GLU A 67 -11.42 -4.78 -5.30
C GLU A 67 -9.96 -5.22 -5.20
N LEU A 68 -9.47 -5.39 -3.99
CA LEU A 68 -8.10 -5.81 -3.72
C LEU A 68 -8.11 -7.11 -2.93
N CYS A 69 -7.40 -8.11 -3.43
CA CYS A 69 -7.19 -9.35 -2.69
C CYS A 69 -5.85 -9.29 -1.94
N VAL A 70 -5.88 -9.56 -0.65
CA VAL A 70 -4.70 -9.61 0.20
C VAL A 70 -4.47 -11.03 0.65
N GLU A 71 -3.25 -11.53 0.48
CA GLU A 71 -2.86 -12.87 0.88
C GLU A 71 -1.83 -12.80 2.00
N LEU A 72 -2.04 -13.58 3.06
CA LEU A 72 -1.05 -13.77 4.11
C LEU A 72 -0.22 -15.02 3.80
N GLN A 73 1.01 -15.03 4.28
CA GLN A 73 1.93 -16.14 4.00
C GLN A 73 1.46 -17.47 4.57
N ASP A 74 0.60 -17.46 5.60
CA ASP A 74 0.00 -18.65 6.18
C ASP A 74 -1.17 -19.23 5.35
N GLY A 75 -1.51 -18.60 4.23
CA GLY A 75 -2.55 -19.06 3.31
C GLY A 75 -3.90 -18.38 3.43
N ARG A 76 -4.12 -17.54 4.46
CA ARG A 76 -5.37 -16.79 4.57
C ARG A 76 -5.45 -15.73 3.49
N THR A 77 -6.63 -15.52 2.93
CA THR A 77 -6.88 -14.50 1.91
C THR A 77 -8.06 -13.64 2.33
N PHE A 78 -7.99 -12.36 1.94
CA PHE A 78 -9.03 -11.39 2.26
C PHE A 78 -9.32 -10.55 1.02
N THR A 79 -10.60 -10.30 0.76
CA THR A 79 -11.03 -9.40 -0.32
C THR A 79 -11.44 -8.07 0.29
N MET A 80 -10.83 -6.99 -0.20
CA MET A 80 -11.13 -5.63 0.24
C MET A 80 -11.90 -4.89 -0.83
N THR A 81 -12.96 -4.24 -0.40
CA THR A 81 -13.81 -3.38 -1.22
C THR A 81 -13.65 -1.93 -0.75
N PRO A 82 -14.16 -0.92 -1.50
CA PRO A 82 -14.00 0.48 -1.10
C PRO A 82 -14.47 0.75 0.32
N GLY A 83 -13.64 1.45 1.09
CA GLY A 83 -13.90 1.77 2.49
C GLY A 83 -13.37 0.73 3.48
N VAL A 84 -12.83 -0.39 3.02
CA VAL A 84 -12.21 -1.40 3.89
C VAL A 84 -10.72 -1.12 3.98
N SER A 85 -10.18 -1.22 5.19
CA SER A 85 -8.75 -1.07 5.44
C SER A 85 -8.22 -2.26 6.23
N TYR A 86 -6.91 -2.52 6.10
CA TYR A 86 -6.23 -3.44 7.01
C TYR A 86 -5.04 -2.72 7.66
N GLN A 87 -4.61 -3.26 8.78
CA GLN A 87 -3.43 -2.81 9.50
C GLN A 87 -2.57 -4.03 9.85
N VAL A 88 -1.27 -3.83 9.85
CA VAL A 88 -0.31 -4.85 10.25
C VAL A 88 0.93 -4.17 10.81
N ALA A 89 1.47 -4.73 11.90
CA ALA A 89 2.70 -4.24 12.49
C ALA A 89 3.93 -4.80 11.76
N ASP A 90 5.08 -4.19 11.99
CA ASP A 90 6.35 -4.69 11.45
C ASP A 90 6.59 -6.13 11.90
N ASN A 91 6.93 -7.00 10.97
CA ASN A 91 7.27 -8.41 11.18
C ASN A 91 6.19 -9.24 11.88
N ALA A 92 4.95 -8.77 11.89
CA ALA A 92 3.85 -9.50 12.53
C ALA A 92 3.35 -10.63 11.62
N GLU A 93 2.96 -10.29 10.39
CA GLU A 93 2.47 -11.28 9.42
C GLU A 93 2.90 -10.84 8.01
N ALA A 94 3.65 -11.70 7.32
CA ALA A 94 4.03 -11.44 5.94
C ALA A 94 2.79 -11.50 5.04
N HIS A 95 2.70 -10.54 4.11
CA HIS A 95 1.51 -10.34 3.28
C HIS A 95 1.89 -9.83 1.89
N ARG A 96 0.96 -9.98 0.95
CA ARG A 96 1.08 -9.42 -0.41
C ARG A 96 -0.30 -9.17 -1.02
N SER A 97 -0.32 -8.29 -1.95
CA SER A 97 -1.51 -8.01 -2.78
C SER A 97 -1.50 -8.84 -4.05
#